data_5a58862f7dc3a8e7384b590c9b3a8f16
#
_entry.id   5a58862f7dc3a8e7384b590c9b3a8f16
#
_cell.length_a   1.000
_cell.length_b   1.000
_cell.length_c   1.000
_cell.angle_alpha   90.00
_cell.angle_beta   90.00
_cell.angle_gamma   90.00
#
_symmetry.space_group_name_H-M   'P 1'
#
loop_
_entity.id
_entity.type
_entity.pdbx_description
1 polymer ?
#
loop_
_entity_poly.entity_id
_entity_poly.type
_entity_poly.pdbx_seq_one_letter_code
_entity_poly.pdbx_strand_id
1 'polypeptide(L)'
;KRLANEAYKTGKSAKDIKLSPVVKAMREGSIKETKDSLAEAKRKVLETGKKVLYEPTPKQAEFHAADEDILLYGGAAGGGKSYAMLVDALRYCQHEDYRALIIRRTSPMLKELIGVSRTLYPKAFPGAKYNKSENVWYFPSGATIQFGYLDKPEDLENYQGLPYAYIGFDEIQHQRSDEGFVYLMSRLRSANPAIKCYIRASANPGGAPWVKETFIDPAEPNTTFMKNGISYRFIPANLSDNPYLDTPVGDDTISPYRKMLMALPEVKRKQLLDGDWFAGEDAMFAFTPFVHVTNELPPLHWNVINGLDYGYTDPAASLWAAICPNTGRMIIYQELECIGFTHSNWGKEVMTSEGYLPQGVDRIIDHSVFNNTGHVGPGVRELLSKLGIHPRPADRNREAGWNQLHERFIVDPLTGLPNLMVHSSCAKLIDQILSARRNDKKPDDIDDKRIKTKGRTHHWDLLDTLRYICMSRPQRLTIQERAMSHKTAAQGFEKSYGYFK
;
A
#
# COMPACT_ATOMS: atom_id res chain seq x y z
N LYS A 1 -0.03 5.21 -19.25
CA LYS A 1 0.31 4.36 -20.42
C LYS A 1 1.07 5.13 -21.51
N ARG A 2 0.65 6.35 -21.92
CA ARG A 2 1.33 7.10 -23.00
C ARG A 2 2.73 7.60 -22.57
N LEU A 3 2.89 8.10 -21.33
CA LEU A 3 4.18 8.53 -20.78
C LEU A 3 5.13 7.36 -20.48
N ALA A 4 4.61 6.22 -20.03
CA ALA A 4 5.39 5.00 -19.87
C ALA A 4 5.89 4.45 -21.22
N ASN A 5 5.06 4.54 -22.28
CA ASN A 5 5.45 4.18 -23.63
C ASN A 5 6.47 5.15 -24.25
N GLU A 6 6.44 6.44 -23.91
CA GLU A 6 7.46 7.41 -24.34
C GLU A 6 8.79 7.20 -23.60
N ALA A 7 8.76 6.86 -22.31
CA ALA A 7 9.96 6.50 -21.54
C ALA A 7 10.63 5.26 -22.14
N TYR A 8 9.83 4.26 -22.48
CA TYR A 8 10.31 3.03 -23.11
C TYR A 8 10.97 3.28 -24.48
N LYS A 9 10.44 4.22 -25.26
CA LYS A 9 10.98 4.57 -26.58
C LYS A 9 12.24 5.46 -26.54
N THR A 10 12.43 6.23 -25.46
CA THR A 10 13.52 7.24 -25.39
C THR A 10 14.65 6.84 -24.47
N GLY A 11 14.56 5.70 -23.74
CA GLY A 11 15.59 5.24 -22.80
C GLY A 11 15.85 6.20 -21.62
N LYS A 12 14.92 7.12 -21.33
CA LYS A 12 15.04 8.09 -20.23
C LYS A 12 14.41 7.55 -18.95
N SER A 13 15.10 7.76 -17.84
CA SER A 13 14.56 7.48 -16.49
C SER A 13 13.28 8.28 -16.25
N ALA A 14 12.35 7.75 -15.47
CA ALA A 14 11.13 8.45 -15.07
C ALA A 14 11.40 9.82 -14.38
N LYS A 15 12.58 10.02 -13.80
CA LYS A 15 13.06 11.30 -13.25
C LYS A 15 13.41 12.33 -14.32
N ASP A 16 13.77 11.88 -15.52
CA ASP A 16 14.19 12.77 -16.64
C ASP A 16 13.04 13.16 -17.55
N ILE A 17 11.86 12.57 -17.36
CA ILE A 17 10.66 12.96 -18.07
C ILE A 17 10.13 14.24 -17.43
N LYS A 18 10.63 15.39 -17.88
CA LYS A 18 9.93 16.65 -17.64
C LYS A 18 8.52 16.49 -18.18
N LEU A 19 7.51 16.56 -17.32
CA LEU A 19 6.11 16.61 -17.72
C LEU A 19 6.03 17.58 -18.91
N SER A 20 5.44 17.13 -20.03
CA SER A 20 5.31 18.01 -21.20
C SER A 20 4.66 19.31 -20.75
N PRO A 21 5.05 20.46 -21.32
CA PRO A 21 4.44 21.74 -20.97
C PRO A 21 2.91 21.72 -21.01
N VAL A 22 2.32 20.89 -21.88
CA VAL A 22 0.88 20.69 -22.01
C VAL A 22 0.28 19.97 -20.79
N VAL A 23 0.93 18.91 -20.28
CA VAL A 23 0.46 18.17 -19.09
C VAL A 23 0.64 19.02 -17.82
N LYS A 24 1.70 19.85 -17.77
CA LYS A 24 1.93 20.80 -16.69
C LYS A 24 0.88 21.91 -16.72
N ALA A 25 0.59 22.48 -17.89
CA ALA A 25 -0.45 23.50 -18.09
C ALA A 25 -1.85 22.97 -17.79
N MET A 26 -2.18 21.72 -18.18
CA MET A 26 -3.46 21.08 -17.83
C MET A 26 -3.62 20.87 -16.32
N ARG A 27 -2.55 20.48 -15.61
CA ARG A 27 -2.57 20.36 -14.15
C ARG A 27 -2.71 21.71 -13.45
N GLU A 28 -1.95 22.72 -13.90
CA GLU A 28 -2.01 24.08 -13.35
C GLU A 28 -3.34 24.76 -13.70
N GLY A 29 -3.90 24.53 -14.89
CA GLY A 29 -5.21 24.98 -15.32
C GLY A 29 -6.33 24.40 -14.47
N SER A 30 -6.36 23.10 -14.24
CA SER A 30 -7.37 22.43 -13.40
C SER A 30 -7.33 22.92 -11.95
N ILE A 31 -6.17 23.15 -11.37
CA ILE A 31 -6.02 23.71 -10.03
C ILE A 31 -6.48 25.18 -10.00
N LYS A 32 -6.18 25.94 -11.05
CA LYS A 32 -6.61 27.35 -11.16
C LYS A 32 -8.12 27.44 -11.34
N GLU A 33 -8.73 26.64 -12.22
CA GLU A 33 -10.19 26.59 -12.40
C GLU A 33 -10.91 26.22 -11.11
N THR A 34 -10.38 25.28 -10.31
CA THR A 34 -10.96 24.90 -9.02
C THR A 34 -10.86 26.05 -8.01
N LYS A 35 -9.73 26.78 -7.96
CA LYS A 35 -9.55 27.95 -7.10
C LYS A 35 -10.44 29.11 -7.53
N ASP A 36 -10.55 29.38 -8.82
CA ASP A 36 -11.35 30.46 -9.36
C ASP A 36 -12.85 30.19 -9.14
N SER A 37 -13.32 28.95 -9.32
CA SER A 37 -14.71 28.56 -9.05
C SER A 37 -15.05 28.62 -7.55
N LEU A 38 -14.11 28.29 -6.68
CA LEU A 38 -14.26 28.43 -5.22
C LEU A 38 -14.33 29.89 -4.79
N ALA A 39 -13.47 30.74 -5.36
CA ALA A 39 -13.47 32.17 -5.10
C ALA A 39 -14.79 32.85 -5.56
N GLU A 40 -15.30 32.45 -6.73
CA GLU A 40 -16.57 32.91 -7.24
C GLU A 40 -17.76 32.43 -6.39
N ALA A 41 -17.79 31.17 -5.98
CA ALA A 41 -18.80 30.62 -5.09
C ALA A 41 -18.80 31.36 -3.74
N LYS A 42 -17.63 31.65 -3.18
CA LYS A 42 -17.46 32.42 -1.95
C LYS A 42 -18.00 33.86 -2.10
N ARG A 43 -17.67 34.52 -3.23
CA ARG A 43 -18.17 35.86 -3.54
C ARG A 43 -19.71 35.88 -3.60
N LYS A 44 -20.33 34.93 -4.33
CA LYS A 44 -21.78 34.80 -4.43
C LYS A 44 -22.45 34.62 -3.06
N VAL A 45 -21.85 33.80 -2.16
CA VAL A 45 -22.36 33.62 -0.80
C VAL A 45 -22.23 34.91 0.03
N LEU A 46 -21.12 35.62 -0.05
CA LEU A 46 -20.89 36.86 0.66
C LEU A 46 -21.83 37.99 0.18
N GLU A 47 -22.14 38.06 -1.11
CA GLU A 47 -23.09 38.97 -1.70
C GLU A 47 -24.53 38.78 -1.16
N THR A 48 -24.86 37.56 -0.69
CA THR A 48 -26.15 37.28 -0.05
C THR A 48 -26.21 37.67 1.43
N GLY A 49 -25.15 38.24 2.00
CA GLY A 49 -25.03 38.55 3.44
C GLY A 49 -24.91 37.32 4.35
N LYS A 50 -24.81 36.13 3.80
CA LYS A 50 -24.66 34.88 4.56
C LYS A 50 -23.23 34.68 5.00
N LYS A 51 -23.04 34.16 6.21
CA LYS A 51 -21.71 33.81 6.73
C LYS A 51 -21.23 32.49 6.12
N VAL A 52 -20.03 32.51 5.58
CA VAL A 52 -19.35 31.25 5.17
C VAL A 52 -18.94 30.51 6.44
N LEU A 53 -19.47 29.30 6.63
CA LEU A 53 -19.21 28.45 7.80
C LEU A 53 -18.07 27.47 7.57
N TYR A 54 -17.81 27.14 6.32
CA TYR A 54 -16.79 26.18 5.90
C TYR A 54 -16.17 26.62 4.57
N GLU A 55 -14.88 26.66 4.52
CA GLU A 55 -14.10 26.90 3.32
C GLU A 55 -13.23 25.68 3.07
N PRO A 56 -13.56 24.85 2.06
CA PRO A 56 -12.78 23.65 1.77
C PRO A 56 -11.38 23.98 1.26
N THR A 57 -10.40 23.22 1.69
CA THR A 57 -9.09 23.23 1.02
C THR A 57 -9.24 22.69 -0.40
N PRO A 58 -8.27 22.93 -1.32
CA PRO A 58 -8.37 22.41 -2.69
C PRO A 58 -8.63 20.90 -2.76
N LYS A 59 -8.03 20.10 -1.87
CA LYS A 59 -8.26 18.64 -1.80
C LYS A 59 -9.64 18.29 -1.24
N GLN A 60 -10.13 19.02 -0.26
CA GLN A 60 -11.49 18.85 0.23
C GLN A 60 -12.53 19.26 -0.83
N ALA A 61 -12.26 20.30 -1.62
CA ALA A 61 -13.12 20.68 -2.74
C ALA A 61 -13.16 19.58 -3.82
N GLU A 62 -12.02 18.96 -4.13
CA GLU A 62 -11.96 17.79 -5.03
C GLU A 62 -12.79 16.62 -4.49
N PHE A 63 -12.69 16.33 -3.19
CA PHE A 63 -13.49 15.32 -2.51
C PHE A 63 -15.00 15.60 -2.61
N HIS A 64 -15.43 16.84 -2.37
CA HIS A 64 -16.84 17.22 -2.45
C HIS A 64 -17.38 17.26 -3.89
N ALA A 65 -16.53 17.54 -4.87
CA ALA A 65 -16.90 17.57 -6.28
C ALA A 65 -16.94 16.18 -6.94
N ALA A 66 -16.43 15.15 -6.23
CA ALA A 66 -16.35 13.78 -6.75
C ALA A 66 -17.75 13.18 -6.97
N ASP A 67 -17.97 12.61 -8.15
CA ASP A 67 -19.26 12.03 -8.57
C ASP A 67 -19.25 10.49 -8.55
N GLU A 68 -18.15 9.87 -8.14
CA GLU A 68 -18.06 8.43 -8.01
C GLU A 68 -18.99 7.89 -6.94
N ASP A 69 -19.50 6.66 -7.16
CA ASP A 69 -20.39 5.98 -6.19
C ASP A 69 -19.68 5.70 -4.87
N ILE A 70 -18.40 5.34 -4.94
CA ILE A 70 -17.58 5.00 -3.79
C ILE A 70 -16.24 5.71 -3.89
N LEU A 71 -15.87 6.47 -2.87
CA LEU A 71 -14.63 7.22 -2.85
C LEU A 71 -13.88 7.05 -1.54
N LEU A 72 -12.57 6.77 -1.63
CA LEU A 72 -11.63 6.82 -0.52
C LEU A 72 -10.84 8.15 -0.56
N TYR A 73 -10.96 8.93 0.50
CA TYR A 73 -10.09 10.08 0.77
C TYR A 73 -9.05 9.65 1.82
N GLY A 74 -7.87 9.27 1.36
CA GLY A 74 -6.90 8.55 2.18
C GLY A 74 -5.47 9.07 2.04
N GLY A 75 -4.61 8.75 3.00
CA GLY A 75 -3.20 9.13 3.01
C GLY A 75 -2.73 9.69 4.35
N ALA A 76 -1.87 10.70 4.35
CA ALA A 76 -1.23 11.25 5.54
C ALA A 76 -2.24 11.70 6.61
N ALA A 77 -1.81 11.69 7.87
CA ALA A 77 -2.58 12.25 8.98
C ALA A 77 -2.69 13.79 8.85
N GLY A 78 -3.76 14.36 9.43
CA GLY A 78 -3.93 15.80 9.43
C GLY A 78 -4.46 16.43 8.14
N GLY A 79 -4.75 15.65 7.09
CA GLY A 79 -5.27 16.16 5.81
C GLY A 79 -6.73 16.66 5.81
N GLY A 80 -7.39 16.73 6.97
CA GLY A 80 -8.77 17.26 7.10
C GLY A 80 -9.86 16.30 6.61
N LYS A 81 -9.56 15.00 6.47
CA LYS A 81 -10.46 13.97 5.91
C LYS A 81 -11.79 13.83 6.64
N SER A 82 -11.73 13.59 7.95
CA SER A 82 -12.94 13.40 8.79
C SER A 82 -13.84 14.64 8.82
N TYR A 83 -13.25 15.83 8.80
CA TYR A 83 -14.01 17.09 8.74
C TYR A 83 -14.75 17.22 7.40
N ALA A 84 -14.07 16.94 6.28
CA ALA A 84 -14.71 16.95 4.96
C ALA A 84 -15.86 15.93 4.89
N MET A 85 -15.71 14.73 5.46
CA MET A 85 -16.77 13.72 5.52
C MET A 85 -18.00 14.21 6.31
N LEU A 86 -17.79 14.87 7.47
CA LEU A 86 -18.88 15.46 8.26
C LEU A 86 -19.64 16.53 7.49
N VAL A 87 -18.93 17.37 6.72
CA VAL A 87 -19.54 18.40 5.87
C VAL A 87 -20.29 17.77 4.71
N ASP A 88 -19.71 16.76 4.06
CA ASP A 88 -20.33 16.09 2.91
C ASP A 88 -21.65 15.40 3.28
N ALA A 89 -21.75 14.86 4.50
CA ALA A 89 -22.98 14.27 5.03
C ALA A 89 -24.15 15.26 5.13
N LEU A 90 -23.89 16.58 5.11
CA LEU A 90 -24.92 17.62 5.14
C LEU A 90 -25.56 17.89 3.77
N ARG A 91 -25.03 17.32 2.68
CA ARG A 91 -25.36 17.66 1.28
C ARG A 91 -26.84 17.66 0.97
N TYR A 92 -27.59 16.73 1.53
CA TYR A 92 -29.03 16.58 1.27
C TYR A 92 -29.90 16.75 2.52
N CYS A 93 -29.40 17.41 3.60
CA CYS A 93 -30.14 17.58 4.83
C CYS A 93 -31.37 18.52 4.69
N GLN A 94 -31.62 19.16 3.54
CA GLN A 94 -32.84 19.89 3.22
C GLN A 94 -33.99 19.00 2.77
N HIS A 95 -33.75 17.70 2.45
CA HIS A 95 -34.76 16.74 2.03
C HIS A 95 -35.22 15.89 3.21
N GLU A 96 -36.52 15.76 3.42
CA GLU A 96 -37.08 15.01 4.56
C GLU A 96 -36.73 13.52 4.54
N ASP A 97 -36.60 12.93 3.35
CA ASP A 97 -36.26 11.50 3.13
C ASP A 97 -34.77 11.19 3.30
N TYR A 98 -33.94 12.20 3.48
CA TYR A 98 -32.50 11.99 3.55
C TYR A 98 -32.08 11.32 4.84
N ARG A 99 -31.38 10.21 4.72
CA ARG A 99 -30.76 9.48 5.84
C ARG A 99 -29.31 9.22 5.54
N ALA A 100 -28.43 9.68 6.43
CA ALA A 100 -27.01 9.46 6.37
C ALA A 100 -26.54 8.61 7.56
N LEU A 101 -25.50 7.82 7.34
CA LEU A 101 -24.84 7.01 8.35
C LEU A 101 -23.34 7.31 8.32
N ILE A 102 -22.74 7.60 9.48
CA ILE A 102 -21.30 7.78 9.63
C ILE A 102 -20.79 6.71 10.61
N ILE A 103 -19.81 5.92 10.17
CA ILE A 103 -19.31 4.74 10.88
C ILE A 103 -17.85 4.93 11.28
N ARG A 104 -17.54 4.55 12.51
CA ARG A 104 -16.20 4.18 12.98
C ARG A 104 -16.20 2.75 13.51
N ARG A 105 -15.03 2.20 13.78
CA ARG A 105 -14.93 0.82 14.28
C ARG A 105 -15.62 0.63 15.64
N THR A 106 -15.39 1.51 16.60
CA THR A 106 -15.93 1.36 17.97
C THR A 106 -16.67 2.62 18.40
N SER A 107 -17.64 2.45 19.32
CA SER A 107 -18.42 3.55 19.89
C SER A 107 -17.55 4.64 20.57
N PRO A 108 -16.48 4.34 21.34
CA PRO A 108 -15.61 5.36 21.89
C PRO A 108 -14.93 6.25 20.82
N MET A 109 -14.61 5.69 19.65
CA MET A 109 -13.98 6.44 18.57
C MET A 109 -14.91 7.49 17.93
N LEU A 110 -16.21 7.36 18.09
CA LEU A 110 -17.20 8.35 17.59
C LEU A 110 -17.17 9.68 18.35
N LYS A 111 -16.62 9.73 19.56
CA LYS A 111 -16.68 10.92 20.44
C LYS A 111 -16.15 12.18 19.76
N GLU A 112 -15.05 12.06 19.04
CA GLU A 112 -14.44 13.18 18.32
C GLU A 112 -15.37 13.71 17.22
N LEU A 113 -15.86 12.82 16.33
CA LEU A 113 -16.78 13.18 15.25
C LEU A 113 -18.05 13.82 15.76
N ILE A 114 -18.65 13.24 16.82
CA ILE A 114 -19.84 13.79 17.48
C ILE A 114 -19.52 15.17 18.07
N GLY A 115 -18.34 15.35 18.68
CA GLY A 115 -17.89 16.63 19.22
C GLY A 115 -17.81 17.72 18.14
N VAL A 116 -17.18 17.41 17.01
CA VAL A 116 -17.09 18.33 15.86
C VAL A 116 -18.47 18.61 15.28
N SER A 117 -19.32 17.60 15.08
CA SER A 117 -20.67 17.78 14.55
C SER A 117 -21.55 18.68 15.41
N ARG A 118 -21.40 18.63 16.75
CA ARG A 118 -22.12 19.53 17.68
C ARG A 118 -21.78 21.00 17.50
N THR A 119 -20.59 21.31 17.03
CA THR A 119 -20.17 22.69 16.73
C THR A 119 -20.60 23.09 15.33
N LEU A 120 -20.62 22.18 14.38
CA LEU A 120 -20.82 22.43 12.95
C LEU A 120 -22.32 22.44 12.57
N TYR A 121 -23.07 21.38 12.90
CA TYR A 121 -24.40 21.12 12.37
C TYR A 121 -25.43 22.14 12.79
N PRO A 122 -25.49 22.61 14.07
CA PRO A 122 -26.44 23.67 14.46
C PRO A 122 -26.18 25.04 13.79
N LYS A 123 -24.92 25.29 13.39
CA LYS A 123 -24.56 26.51 12.65
C LYS A 123 -24.99 26.43 11.19
N ALA A 124 -24.86 25.22 10.57
CA ALA A 124 -25.26 24.98 9.19
C ALA A 124 -26.79 24.88 9.03
N PHE A 125 -27.46 24.27 10.01
CA PHE A 125 -28.91 24.07 10.06
C PHE A 125 -29.44 24.48 11.42
N PRO A 126 -29.82 25.76 11.59
CA PRO A 126 -30.44 26.23 12.83
C PRO A 126 -31.70 25.41 13.16
N GLY A 127 -31.76 24.87 14.39
CA GLY A 127 -32.81 23.95 14.82
C GLY A 127 -32.46 22.44 14.70
N ALA A 128 -31.30 22.10 14.16
CA ALA A 128 -30.82 20.71 14.23
C ALA A 128 -30.58 20.28 15.67
N LYS A 129 -31.05 19.08 16.05
CA LYS A 129 -30.96 18.51 17.41
C LYS A 129 -30.29 17.17 17.42
N TYR A 130 -29.36 16.95 18.37
CA TYR A 130 -28.68 15.70 18.57
C TYR A 130 -29.32 14.86 19.67
N ASN A 131 -29.81 13.68 19.34
CA ASN A 131 -30.25 12.67 20.31
C ASN A 131 -29.06 11.80 20.73
N LYS A 132 -28.63 11.99 22.00
CA LYS A 132 -27.47 11.29 22.55
C LYS A 132 -27.69 9.79 22.75
N SER A 133 -28.92 9.34 23.06
CA SER A 133 -29.24 7.95 23.30
C SER A 133 -29.24 7.11 22.01
N GLU A 134 -29.66 7.74 20.91
CA GLU A 134 -29.74 7.11 19.59
C GLU A 134 -28.48 7.36 18.74
N ASN A 135 -27.64 8.31 19.13
CA ASN A 135 -26.54 8.87 18.34
C ASN A 135 -26.98 9.43 16.98
N VAL A 136 -28.13 10.12 16.94
CA VAL A 136 -28.75 10.62 15.72
C VAL A 136 -28.92 12.12 15.78
N TRP A 137 -28.56 12.81 14.71
CA TRP A 137 -28.96 14.19 14.42
C TRP A 137 -30.30 14.21 13.70
N TYR A 138 -31.21 15.02 14.17
CA TYR A 138 -32.50 15.33 13.55
C TYR A 138 -32.46 16.75 13.02
N PHE A 139 -32.74 16.93 11.75
CA PHE A 139 -32.77 18.24 11.07
C PHE A 139 -34.19 18.76 10.93
N PRO A 140 -34.41 20.10 10.83
CA PRO A 140 -35.74 20.68 10.69
C PRO A 140 -36.54 20.19 9.49
N SER A 141 -35.87 19.71 8.44
CA SER A 141 -36.48 19.10 7.25
C SER A 141 -37.10 17.73 7.50
N GLY A 142 -36.69 17.03 8.56
CA GLY A 142 -36.94 15.61 8.77
C GLY A 142 -35.76 14.70 8.45
N ALA A 143 -34.71 15.22 7.78
CA ALA A 143 -33.48 14.49 7.52
C ALA A 143 -32.79 14.00 8.80
N THR A 144 -32.03 12.93 8.69
CA THR A 144 -31.26 12.36 9.82
C THR A 144 -29.84 12.02 9.45
N ILE A 145 -28.91 12.23 10.39
CA ILE A 145 -27.54 11.70 10.33
C ILE A 145 -27.27 10.87 11.58
N GLN A 146 -27.08 9.57 11.39
CA GLN A 146 -26.79 8.61 12.45
C GLN A 146 -25.27 8.40 12.56
N PHE A 147 -24.74 8.34 13.80
CA PHE A 147 -23.39 7.89 14.09
C PHE A 147 -23.45 6.42 14.58
N GLY A 148 -22.74 5.55 13.91
CA GLY A 148 -22.73 4.13 14.18
C GLY A 148 -21.34 3.53 14.29
N TYR A 149 -21.26 2.30 14.74
CA TYR A 149 -19.99 1.56 14.84
C TYR A 149 -20.16 0.11 14.38
N LEU A 150 -19.01 -0.52 14.00
CA LEU A 150 -18.94 -1.92 13.59
C LEU A 150 -17.67 -2.53 14.21
N ASP A 151 -17.77 -3.08 15.40
CA ASP A 151 -16.67 -3.77 16.08
C ASP A 151 -16.77 -5.29 15.91
N LYS A 152 -18.00 -5.80 15.89
CA LYS A 152 -18.33 -7.22 15.77
C LYS A 152 -19.31 -7.47 14.62
N PRO A 153 -19.36 -8.68 14.06
CA PRO A 153 -20.33 -9.04 13.02
C PRO A 153 -21.79 -8.79 13.43
N GLU A 154 -22.12 -9.00 14.72
CA GLU A 154 -23.47 -8.81 15.25
C GLU A 154 -23.93 -7.35 15.20
N ASP A 155 -22.99 -6.38 15.20
CA ASP A 155 -23.32 -4.95 15.09
C ASP A 155 -24.03 -4.62 13.78
N LEU A 156 -23.88 -5.46 12.74
CA LEU A 156 -24.58 -5.29 11.47
C LEU A 156 -26.10 -5.39 11.58
N GLU A 157 -26.61 -6.11 12.58
CA GLU A 157 -28.05 -6.25 12.83
C GLU A 157 -28.70 -4.90 13.16
N ASN A 158 -27.94 -3.96 13.78
CA ASN A 158 -28.42 -2.61 14.10
C ASN A 158 -28.78 -1.78 12.86
N TYR A 159 -28.31 -2.18 11.67
CA TYR A 159 -28.55 -1.51 10.39
C TYR A 159 -29.50 -2.29 9.48
N GLN A 160 -30.06 -3.38 9.97
CA GLN A 160 -30.96 -4.22 9.20
C GLN A 160 -32.24 -3.47 8.85
N GLY A 161 -32.63 -3.52 7.60
CA GLY A 161 -33.88 -2.90 7.11
C GLY A 161 -33.79 -1.38 6.87
N LEU A 162 -32.81 -0.66 7.41
CA LEU A 162 -32.69 0.77 7.26
C LEU A 162 -32.05 1.15 5.93
N PRO A 163 -32.68 2.07 5.14
CA PRO A 163 -32.06 2.64 3.96
C PRO A 163 -31.22 3.86 4.30
N TYR A 164 -30.08 4.02 3.65
CA TYR A 164 -29.24 5.22 3.73
C TYR A 164 -28.90 5.71 2.34
N ALA A 165 -28.95 7.03 2.14
CA ALA A 165 -28.50 7.66 0.91
C ALA A 165 -27.01 8.02 0.95
N TYR A 166 -26.46 8.21 2.14
CA TYR A 166 -25.05 8.48 2.38
C TYR A 166 -24.51 7.54 3.45
N ILE A 167 -23.36 6.95 3.17
CA ILE A 167 -22.63 6.17 4.19
C ILE A 167 -21.17 6.66 4.21
N GLY A 168 -20.77 7.20 5.35
CA GLY A 168 -19.41 7.65 5.62
C GLY A 168 -18.66 6.64 6.49
N PHE A 169 -17.59 6.04 5.99
CA PHE A 169 -16.68 5.21 6.78
C PHE A 169 -15.47 6.04 7.19
N ASP A 170 -15.41 6.50 8.42
CA ASP A 170 -14.25 7.22 8.90
C ASP A 170 -13.25 6.25 9.54
N GLU A 171 -11.98 6.42 9.16
CA GLU A 171 -10.89 5.51 9.55
C GLU A 171 -11.18 4.05 9.19
N ILE A 172 -11.64 3.80 7.95
CA ILE A 172 -12.05 2.48 7.46
C ILE A 172 -10.94 1.42 7.57
N GLN A 173 -9.67 1.84 7.61
CA GLN A 173 -8.52 0.95 7.82
C GLN A 173 -8.57 0.20 9.15
N HIS A 174 -9.35 0.64 10.11
CA HIS A 174 -9.56 -0.06 11.38
C HIS A 174 -10.60 -1.19 11.30
N GLN A 175 -11.40 -1.27 10.25
CA GLN A 175 -12.31 -2.39 10.02
C GLN A 175 -11.53 -3.65 9.66
N ARG A 176 -11.70 -4.74 10.43
CA ARG A 176 -10.90 -5.98 10.31
C ARG A 176 -11.10 -6.70 8.98
N SER A 177 -12.31 -6.62 8.42
CA SER A 177 -12.68 -7.23 7.13
C SER A 177 -13.57 -6.29 6.33
N ASP A 178 -13.77 -6.61 5.05
CA ASP A 178 -14.67 -5.87 4.16
C ASP A 178 -16.16 -6.26 4.35
N GLU A 179 -16.50 -7.22 5.22
CA GLU A 179 -17.86 -7.69 5.40
C GLU A 179 -18.86 -6.58 5.76
N GLY A 180 -18.50 -5.74 6.74
CA GLY A 180 -19.33 -4.62 7.14
C GLY A 180 -19.50 -3.59 6.02
N PHE A 181 -18.45 -3.31 5.26
CA PHE A 181 -18.49 -2.42 4.11
C PHE A 181 -19.41 -2.99 3.01
N VAL A 182 -19.24 -4.26 2.64
CA VAL A 182 -20.07 -4.93 1.62
C VAL A 182 -21.53 -5.04 2.05
N TYR A 183 -21.78 -5.37 3.34
CA TYR A 183 -23.14 -5.40 3.86
C TYR A 183 -23.83 -4.05 3.76
N LEU A 184 -23.17 -2.98 4.19
CA LEU A 184 -23.76 -1.64 4.17
C LEU A 184 -23.93 -1.07 2.76
N MET A 185 -23.14 -1.50 1.78
CA MET A 185 -23.40 -1.19 0.36
C MET A 185 -24.84 -1.64 -0.02
N SER A 186 -25.35 -2.76 0.50
CA SER A 186 -26.72 -3.22 0.23
C SER A 186 -27.80 -2.34 0.86
N ARG A 187 -27.43 -1.48 1.80
CA ARG A 187 -28.32 -0.51 2.45
C ARG A 187 -28.35 0.85 1.73
N LEU A 188 -27.45 1.06 0.79
CA LEU A 188 -27.30 2.32 0.04
C LEU A 188 -28.44 2.46 -0.99
N ARG A 189 -29.50 3.14 -0.60
CA ARG A 189 -30.69 3.37 -1.43
C ARG A 189 -31.50 4.56 -0.97
N SER A 190 -32.16 5.24 -1.92
CA SER A 190 -33.17 6.28 -1.68
C SER A 190 -34.32 6.09 -2.66
N ALA A 191 -35.54 6.35 -2.21
CA ALA A 191 -36.71 6.44 -3.09
C ALA A 191 -36.83 7.81 -3.77
N ASN A 192 -36.14 8.83 -3.25
CA ASN A 192 -36.15 10.17 -3.79
C ASN A 192 -35.10 10.34 -4.90
N PRO A 193 -35.51 10.55 -6.17
CA PRO A 193 -34.57 10.68 -7.29
C PRO A 193 -33.69 11.93 -7.24
N ALA A 194 -34.02 12.93 -6.41
CA ALA A 194 -33.20 14.11 -6.19
C ALA A 194 -32.01 13.86 -5.25
N ILE A 195 -31.97 12.69 -4.60
CA ILE A 195 -30.95 12.32 -3.66
C ILE A 195 -30.06 11.24 -4.28
N LYS A 196 -28.82 11.60 -4.62
CA LYS A 196 -27.82 10.61 -5.06
C LYS A 196 -27.38 9.75 -3.87
N CYS A 197 -27.30 8.44 -4.09
CA CYS A 197 -26.79 7.49 -3.11
C CYS A 197 -25.29 7.23 -3.35
N TYR A 198 -24.44 7.38 -2.31
CA TYR A 198 -23.00 7.18 -2.44
C TYR A 198 -22.30 6.91 -1.11
N ILE A 199 -21.10 6.35 -1.20
CA ILE A 199 -20.23 6.04 -0.07
C ILE A 199 -18.98 6.94 -0.11
N ARG A 200 -18.61 7.43 1.06
CA ARG A 200 -17.34 8.13 1.29
C ARG A 200 -16.57 7.42 2.39
N ALA A 201 -15.29 7.18 2.18
CA ALA A 201 -14.43 6.57 3.17
C ALA A 201 -13.22 7.46 3.44
N SER A 202 -12.75 7.47 4.68
CA SER A 202 -11.46 8.04 5.02
C SER A 202 -10.52 6.96 5.55
N ALA A 203 -9.22 7.07 5.27
CA ALA A 203 -8.22 6.15 5.80
C ALA A 203 -6.84 6.77 5.92
N ASN A 204 -6.03 6.21 6.83
CA ASN A 204 -4.59 6.36 6.84
C ASN A 204 -3.97 5.02 6.45
N PRO A 205 -2.72 5.00 5.89
CA PRO A 205 -1.98 3.77 5.66
C PRO A 205 -1.74 2.98 6.95
N GLY A 206 -1.51 1.67 6.83
CA GLY A 206 -1.13 0.81 7.96
C GLY A 206 -2.31 0.25 8.75
N GLY A 207 -3.36 -0.16 8.08
CA GLY A 207 -4.51 -0.87 8.66
C GLY A 207 -4.79 -2.18 7.94
N ALA A 208 -6.06 -2.59 7.93
CA ALA A 208 -6.49 -3.84 7.31
C ALA A 208 -6.14 -3.88 5.81
N PRO A 209 -5.54 -4.97 5.31
CA PRO A 209 -5.05 -5.09 3.91
C PRO A 209 -6.14 -4.89 2.87
N TRP A 210 -7.37 -5.34 3.15
CA TRP A 210 -8.49 -5.24 2.22
C TRP A 210 -8.79 -3.81 1.72
N VAL A 211 -8.46 -2.78 2.54
CA VAL A 211 -8.65 -1.37 2.16
C VAL A 211 -7.70 -1.00 1.02
N LYS A 212 -6.44 -1.42 1.13
CA LYS A 212 -5.44 -1.23 0.07
C LYS A 212 -5.84 -1.99 -1.19
N GLU A 213 -6.20 -3.27 -1.07
CA GLU A 213 -6.64 -4.13 -2.17
C GLU A 213 -7.90 -3.61 -2.88
N THR A 214 -8.79 -2.92 -2.14
CA THR A 214 -10.05 -2.43 -2.70
C THR A 214 -9.90 -1.07 -3.36
N PHE A 215 -9.07 -0.17 -2.82
CA PHE A 215 -9.06 1.24 -3.24
C PHE A 215 -7.74 1.71 -3.84
N ILE A 216 -6.60 1.11 -3.44
CA ILE A 216 -5.27 1.62 -3.83
C ILE A 216 -4.69 0.82 -4.99
N ASP A 217 -4.68 -0.52 -4.87
CA ASP A 217 -4.05 -1.41 -5.85
C ASP A 217 -4.75 -1.45 -7.22
N PRO A 218 -6.09 -1.21 -7.36
CA PRO A 218 -6.76 -1.35 -8.65
C PRO A 218 -6.43 -0.26 -9.67
N ALA A 219 -6.05 0.96 -9.23
CA ALA A 219 -5.81 2.08 -10.13
C ALA A 219 -4.87 3.12 -9.52
N GLU A 220 -4.25 3.91 -10.39
CA GLU A 220 -3.45 5.07 -9.99
C GLU A 220 -4.30 6.09 -9.20
N PRO A 221 -3.69 6.82 -8.24
CA PRO A 221 -4.38 7.86 -7.49
C PRO A 221 -5.11 8.87 -8.39
N ASN A 222 -6.26 9.33 -7.97
CA ASN A 222 -7.14 10.25 -8.71
C ASN A 222 -7.71 9.67 -10.03
N THR A 223 -7.61 8.37 -10.24
CA THR A 223 -8.20 7.70 -11.41
C THR A 223 -9.47 6.97 -11.00
N THR A 224 -10.56 7.21 -11.72
CA THR A 224 -11.82 6.46 -11.55
C THR A 224 -11.69 5.10 -12.21
N PHE A 225 -12.09 4.04 -11.51
CA PHE A 225 -12.16 2.69 -12.02
C PHE A 225 -13.51 2.05 -11.72
N MET A 226 -13.87 1.06 -12.52
CA MET A 226 -15.14 0.34 -12.39
C MET A 226 -14.92 -1.06 -11.81
N LYS A 227 -15.73 -1.41 -10.80
CA LYS A 227 -15.76 -2.75 -10.22
C LYS A 227 -17.22 -3.18 -10.06
N ASN A 228 -17.62 -4.23 -10.78
CA ASN A 228 -19.01 -4.73 -10.80
C ASN A 228 -20.07 -3.65 -11.12
N GLY A 229 -19.76 -2.75 -12.06
CA GLY A 229 -20.66 -1.67 -12.47
C GLY A 229 -20.73 -0.47 -11.52
N ILE A 230 -19.93 -0.44 -10.44
CA ILE A 230 -19.85 0.63 -9.45
C ILE A 230 -18.55 1.41 -9.67
N SER A 231 -18.63 2.73 -9.67
CA SER A 231 -17.47 3.61 -9.82
C SER A 231 -16.75 3.84 -8.51
N TYR A 232 -15.43 3.65 -8.53
CA TYR A 232 -14.53 3.85 -7.40
C TYR A 232 -13.46 4.88 -7.73
N ARG A 233 -13.02 5.64 -6.72
CA ARG A 233 -11.86 6.52 -6.84
C ARG A 233 -11.12 6.63 -5.52
N PHE A 234 -9.80 6.75 -5.59
CA PHE A 234 -8.93 7.10 -4.48
C PHE A 234 -8.38 8.53 -4.66
N ILE A 235 -8.62 9.41 -3.69
CA ILE A 235 -8.03 10.75 -3.61
C ILE A 235 -6.97 10.73 -2.52
N PRO A 236 -5.67 10.94 -2.84
CA PRO A 236 -4.61 11.01 -1.84
C PRO A 236 -4.68 12.31 -1.04
N ALA A 237 -4.55 12.20 0.28
CA ALA A 237 -4.46 13.30 1.22
C ALA A 237 -3.06 13.42 1.81
N ASN A 238 -2.49 14.62 1.80
CA ASN A 238 -1.22 14.94 2.42
C ASN A 238 -1.42 15.95 3.55
N LEU A 239 -0.48 16.01 4.49
CA LEU A 239 -0.51 17.04 5.54
C LEU A 239 -0.46 18.45 4.93
N SER A 240 0.34 18.65 3.88
CA SER A 240 0.46 19.93 3.16
C SER A 240 -0.83 20.41 2.49
N ASP A 241 -1.84 19.53 2.33
CA ASP A 241 -3.15 19.92 1.82
C ASP A 241 -3.99 20.65 2.87
N ASN A 242 -3.54 20.66 4.14
CA ASN A 242 -4.24 21.29 5.27
C ASN A 242 -3.42 22.42 5.90
N PRO A 243 -3.56 23.65 5.40
CA PRO A 243 -2.82 24.80 5.93
C PRO A 243 -3.13 25.11 7.39
N TYR A 244 -4.27 24.67 7.92
CA TYR A 244 -4.64 24.88 9.33
C TYR A 244 -3.74 24.10 10.31
N LEU A 245 -3.16 22.98 9.89
CA LEU A 245 -2.25 22.15 10.69
C LEU A 245 -0.80 22.24 10.22
N ASP A 246 -0.57 22.54 8.95
CA ASP A 246 0.78 22.55 8.37
C ASP A 246 1.33 23.97 8.15
N THR A 247 0.95 24.91 9.00
CA THR A 247 1.51 26.27 9.02
C THR A 247 2.57 26.38 10.12
N PRO A 248 3.79 26.81 9.80
CA PRO A 248 4.82 27.14 10.79
C PRO A 248 4.33 28.21 11.78
N VAL A 249 4.81 28.19 13.01
CA VAL A 249 4.45 29.13 14.08
C VAL A 249 5.71 29.84 14.57
N GLY A 250 5.69 31.18 14.65
CA GLY A 250 6.84 32.00 15.05
C GLY A 250 7.96 31.92 14.01
N ASP A 251 9.20 31.76 14.46
CA ASP A 251 10.41 31.65 13.65
C ASP A 251 10.70 30.24 13.12
N ASP A 252 9.80 29.30 13.34
CA ASP A 252 9.94 27.93 12.89
C ASP A 252 9.78 27.81 11.36
N THR A 253 10.55 26.88 10.76
CA THR A 253 10.44 26.57 9.33
C THR A 253 9.43 25.48 9.01
N ILE A 254 8.97 24.71 10.02
CA ILE A 254 8.00 23.62 9.89
C ILE A 254 6.94 23.70 10.97
N SER A 255 5.73 23.22 10.67
CA SER A 255 4.61 23.26 11.61
C SER A 255 4.87 22.38 12.85
N PRO A 256 4.31 22.74 14.02
CA PRO A 256 4.41 21.90 15.22
C PRO A 256 3.88 20.48 15.00
N TYR A 257 2.79 20.32 14.26
CA TYR A 257 2.24 19.01 13.96
C TYR A 257 3.16 18.16 13.08
N ARG A 258 3.78 18.75 12.06
CA ARG A 258 4.78 18.09 11.21
C ARG A 258 6.00 17.64 12.04
N LYS A 259 6.49 18.47 12.98
CA LYS A 259 7.56 18.09 13.91
C LYS A 259 7.21 16.82 14.69
N MET A 260 5.97 16.75 15.21
CA MET A 260 5.49 15.57 15.94
C MET A 260 5.48 14.30 15.08
N LEU A 261 4.99 14.41 13.84
CA LEU A 261 4.98 13.27 12.91
C LEU A 261 6.40 12.84 12.50
N MET A 262 7.33 13.78 12.33
CA MET A 262 8.73 13.48 12.02
C MET A 262 9.45 12.74 13.15
N ALA A 263 9.02 12.91 14.39
CA ALA A 263 9.59 12.23 15.57
C ALA A 263 9.09 10.78 15.71
N LEU A 264 8.11 10.33 14.92
CA LEU A 264 7.61 8.96 14.96
C LEU A 264 8.65 7.96 14.43
N PRO A 265 8.58 6.68 14.84
CA PRO A 265 9.35 5.61 14.23
C PRO A 265 9.15 5.58 12.71
N GLU A 266 10.18 5.16 11.97
CA GLU A 266 10.25 5.31 10.51
C GLU A 266 8.99 4.82 9.78
N VAL A 267 8.51 3.63 10.09
CA VAL A 267 7.31 3.06 9.47
C VAL A 267 6.08 3.93 9.74
N LYS A 268 5.86 4.34 11.00
CA LYS A 268 4.74 5.22 11.35
C LYS A 268 4.86 6.59 10.70
N ARG A 269 6.07 7.12 10.59
CA ARG A 269 6.34 8.37 9.89
C ARG A 269 5.97 8.26 8.42
N LYS A 270 6.42 7.23 7.72
CA LYS A 270 6.05 6.98 6.32
C LYS A 270 4.53 6.88 6.15
N GLN A 271 3.85 6.15 7.03
CA GLN A 271 2.40 6.02 7.00
C GLN A 271 1.67 7.34 7.25
N LEU A 272 2.02 8.04 8.33
CA LEU A 272 1.22 9.18 8.82
C LEU A 272 1.69 10.53 8.28
N LEU A 273 2.96 10.72 7.95
CA LEU A 273 3.49 11.95 7.37
C LEU A 273 3.49 11.90 5.85
N ASP A 274 3.99 10.80 5.28
CA ASP A 274 4.18 10.68 3.82
C ASP A 274 2.96 10.07 3.13
N GLY A 275 2.03 9.47 3.88
CA GLY A 275 0.85 8.81 3.34
C GLY A 275 1.16 7.53 2.57
N ASP A 276 2.28 6.88 2.89
CA ASP A 276 2.77 5.69 2.20
C ASP A 276 1.95 4.45 2.58
N TRP A 277 1.19 3.93 1.62
CA TRP A 277 0.34 2.75 1.76
C TRP A 277 1.11 1.42 1.77
N PHE A 278 2.39 1.46 1.48
CA PHE A 278 3.25 0.28 1.42
C PHE A 278 4.13 0.13 2.66
N ALA A 279 4.18 1.15 3.52
CA ALA A 279 4.87 1.06 4.80
C ALA A 279 4.05 0.29 5.84
N GLY A 280 4.47 -0.93 6.23
CA GLY A 280 3.81 -1.79 7.22
C GLY A 280 4.66 -2.01 8.46
N GLU A 281 4.06 -1.98 9.68
CA GLU A 281 4.78 -2.29 10.95
C GLU A 281 5.26 -3.74 11.00
N ASP A 282 4.49 -4.64 10.39
CA ASP A 282 4.71 -6.07 10.30
C ASP A 282 5.28 -6.52 8.96
N ALA A 283 5.61 -5.57 8.07
CA ALA A 283 6.28 -5.90 6.82
C ALA A 283 7.60 -6.61 7.08
N MET A 284 7.82 -7.75 6.39
CA MET A 284 9.07 -8.49 6.52
C MET A 284 10.25 -7.69 5.98
N PHE A 285 10.08 -6.97 4.88
CA PHE A 285 11.15 -6.28 4.18
C PHE A 285 10.89 -4.78 4.05
N ALA A 286 11.95 -3.97 4.13
CA ALA A 286 11.93 -2.54 3.82
C ALA A 286 11.99 -2.32 2.29
N PHE A 287 11.01 -2.88 1.58
CA PHE A 287 10.91 -2.83 0.13
C PHE A 287 9.93 -1.75 -0.32
N THR A 288 10.39 -0.83 -1.15
CA THR A 288 9.57 0.26 -1.72
C THR A 288 9.68 0.21 -3.24
N PRO A 289 8.58 0.00 -3.99
CA PRO A 289 8.63 -0.14 -5.44
C PRO A 289 9.33 1.02 -6.15
N PHE A 290 9.17 2.24 -5.68
CA PHE A 290 9.83 3.43 -6.25
C PHE A 290 11.37 3.35 -6.22
N VAL A 291 11.94 2.63 -5.26
CA VAL A 291 13.40 2.51 -5.08
C VAL A 291 13.92 1.17 -5.60
N HIS A 292 13.18 0.08 -5.35
CA HIS A 292 13.64 -1.29 -5.55
C HIS A 292 13.18 -1.92 -6.86
N VAL A 293 12.21 -1.29 -7.57
CA VAL A 293 11.76 -1.77 -8.87
C VAL A 293 12.40 -0.97 -9.98
N THR A 294 12.91 -1.67 -11.00
CA THR A 294 13.52 -1.06 -12.19
C THR A 294 12.78 -1.46 -13.46
N ASN A 295 12.78 -0.58 -14.46
CA ASN A 295 12.33 -0.90 -15.81
C ASN A 295 13.52 -1.17 -16.77
N GLU A 296 14.74 -1.15 -16.25
CA GLU A 296 15.95 -1.37 -17.04
C GLU A 296 16.35 -2.84 -16.94
N LEU A 297 16.50 -3.49 -18.08
CA LEU A 297 17.03 -4.85 -18.15
C LEU A 297 18.55 -4.83 -17.88
N PRO A 298 19.08 -5.85 -17.18
CA PRO A 298 20.51 -5.95 -16.96
C PRO A 298 21.25 -6.17 -18.28
N PRO A 299 22.50 -5.68 -18.38
CA PRO A 299 23.34 -5.95 -19.54
C PRO A 299 23.59 -7.44 -19.74
N LEU A 300 23.56 -7.91 -20.98
CA LEU A 300 23.70 -9.33 -21.33
C LEU A 300 25.02 -10.00 -20.89
N HIS A 301 26.07 -9.20 -20.64
CA HIS A 301 27.36 -9.72 -20.20
C HIS A 301 27.46 -9.98 -18.69
N TRP A 302 26.41 -9.63 -17.92
CA TRP A 302 26.40 -9.92 -16.49
C TRP A 302 26.23 -11.41 -16.25
N ASN A 303 26.87 -11.92 -15.19
CA ASN A 303 26.68 -13.31 -14.78
C ASN A 303 25.25 -13.55 -14.31
N VAL A 304 24.66 -14.65 -14.77
CA VAL A 304 23.28 -15.01 -14.44
C VAL A 304 23.26 -16.19 -13.45
N ILE A 305 22.42 -16.05 -12.44
CA ILE A 305 22.03 -17.12 -11.53
C ILE A 305 20.55 -17.40 -11.73
N ASN A 306 20.22 -18.69 -11.85
CA ASN A 306 18.85 -19.17 -11.87
C ASN A 306 18.55 -19.91 -10.56
N GLY A 307 17.62 -19.39 -9.77
CA GLY A 307 17.07 -20.05 -8.60
C GLY A 307 15.86 -20.91 -8.99
N LEU A 308 15.73 -22.06 -8.36
CA LEU A 308 14.71 -23.06 -8.64
C LEU A 308 14.08 -23.57 -7.35
N ASP A 309 12.75 -23.61 -7.30
CA ASP A 309 11.98 -24.27 -6.25
C ASP A 309 10.87 -25.10 -6.88
N TYR A 310 10.86 -26.40 -6.63
CA TYR A 310 9.91 -27.29 -7.28
C TYR A 310 8.74 -27.65 -6.37
N GLY A 311 7.53 -27.33 -6.81
CA GLY A 311 6.29 -27.82 -6.29
C GLY A 311 5.42 -28.47 -7.38
N TYR A 312 4.56 -29.41 -7.02
CA TYR A 312 3.57 -29.98 -7.92
C TYR A 312 2.17 -29.49 -7.57
N THR A 313 1.79 -29.63 -6.30
CA THR A 313 0.55 -29.09 -5.73
C THR A 313 0.72 -27.60 -5.41
N ASP A 314 1.86 -27.26 -4.83
CA ASP A 314 2.32 -25.89 -4.67
C ASP A 314 3.02 -25.44 -5.98
N PRO A 315 3.09 -24.14 -6.27
CA PRO A 315 3.73 -23.66 -7.47
C PRO A 315 5.20 -24.05 -7.55
N ALA A 316 5.64 -24.48 -8.74
CA ALA A 316 7.05 -24.56 -9.06
C ALA A 316 7.53 -23.19 -9.51
N ALA A 317 8.53 -22.63 -8.82
CA ALA A 317 9.06 -21.29 -9.03
C ALA A 317 10.45 -21.29 -9.65
N SER A 318 10.72 -20.30 -10.48
CA SER A 318 12.04 -20.05 -11.04
C SER A 318 12.28 -18.55 -11.18
N LEU A 319 13.48 -18.09 -10.78
CA LEU A 319 13.92 -16.70 -10.89
C LEU A 319 15.27 -16.62 -11.58
N TRP A 320 15.47 -15.59 -12.39
CA TRP A 320 16.75 -15.26 -13.00
C TRP A 320 17.26 -13.93 -12.46
N ALA A 321 18.45 -13.96 -11.88
CA ALA A 321 19.17 -12.83 -11.33
C ALA A 321 20.45 -12.56 -12.14
N ALA A 322 20.61 -11.34 -12.61
CA ALA A 322 21.86 -10.88 -13.20
C ALA A 322 22.67 -10.11 -12.15
N ILE A 323 23.98 -10.36 -12.10
CA ILE A 323 24.89 -9.81 -11.10
C ILE A 323 25.88 -8.86 -11.77
N CYS A 324 25.88 -7.62 -11.33
CA CYS A 324 26.86 -6.64 -11.77
C CYS A 324 28.28 -7.08 -11.35
N PRO A 325 29.22 -7.26 -12.30
CA PRO A 325 30.57 -7.73 -11.98
C PRO A 325 31.37 -6.75 -11.12
N ASN A 326 31.07 -5.46 -11.21
CA ASN A 326 31.81 -4.41 -10.53
C ASN A 326 31.33 -4.16 -9.08
N THR A 327 30.02 -4.24 -8.85
CA THR A 327 29.40 -3.84 -7.56
C THR A 327 28.78 -5.03 -6.79
N GLY A 328 28.56 -6.16 -7.46
CA GLY A 328 27.81 -7.29 -6.87
C GLY A 328 26.30 -7.04 -6.75
N ARG A 329 25.79 -5.87 -7.22
CA ARG A 329 24.34 -5.59 -7.26
C ARG A 329 23.64 -6.65 -8.11
N MET A 330 22.48 -7.10 -7.62
CA MET A 330 21.62 -8.04 -8.32
C MET A 330 20.41 -7.34 -8.93
N ILE A 331 20.01 -7.78 -10.12
CA ILE A 331 18.72 -7.44 -10.73
C ILE A 331 17.99 -8.74 -11.05
N ILE A 332 16.86 -8.98 -10.39
CA ILE A 332 15.95 -10.05 -10.77
C ILE A 332 15.16 -9.56 -11.97
N TYR A 333 15.35 -10.17 -13.12
CA TYR A 333 14.80 -9.66 -14.37
C TYR A 333 13.74 -10.55 -15.00
N GLN A 334 13.58 -11.78 -14.50
CA GLN A 334 12.61 -12.74 -15.02
C GLN A 334 12.13 -13.68 -13.92
N GLU A 335 10.83 -13.98 -13.94
CA GLU A 335 10.15 -14.94 -13.08
C GLU A 335 9.37 -15.97 -13.91
N LEU A 336 9.26 -17.18 -13.39
CA LEU A 336 8.40 -18.24 -13.89
C LEU A 336 7.74 -18.95 -12.71
N GLU A 337 6.43 -19.13 -12.79
CA GLU A 337 5.65 -19.87 -11.79
C GLU A 337 4.67 -20.78 -12.52
N CYS A 338 4.76 -22.10 -12.25
CA CYS A 338 3.93 -23.14 -12.84
C CYS A 338 3.25 -23.98 -11.76
N ILE A 339 1.99 -24.36 -11.96
CA ILE A 339 1.23 -25.24 -11.05
C ILE A 339 0.82 -26.50 -11.78
N GLY A 340 0.99 -27.68 -11.15
CA GLY A 340 0.60 -28.97 -11.71
C GLY A 340 1.53 -29.48 -12.80
N PHE A 341 2.74 -28.94 -12.90
CA PHE A 341 3.75 -29.39 -13.88
C PHE A 341 4.60 -30.53 -13.30
N THR A 342 4.79 -31.57 -14.11
CA THR A 342 5.79 -32.59 -13.79
C THR A 342 7.20 -31.99 -13.88
N HIS A 343 8.18 -32.59 -13.19
CA HIS A 343 9.58 -32.15 -13.21
C HIS A 343 10.12 -31.91 -14.62
N SER A 344 9.77 -32.83 -15.55
CA SER A 344 10.24 -32.74 -16.95
C SER A 344 9.57 -31.59 -17.70
N ASN A 345 8.27 -31.35 -17.48
CA ASN A 345 7.57 -30.26 -18.15
C ASN A 345 8.00 -28.91 -17.62
N TRP A 346 8.13 -28.81 -16.29
CA TRP A 346 8.66 -27.59 -15.67
C TRP A 346 10.09 -27.29 -16.12
N GLY A 347 10.99 -28.30 -16.15
CA GLY A 347 12.34 -28.12 -16.64
C GLY A 347 12.40 -27.66 -18.10
N LYS A 348 11.46 -28.10 -18.96
CA LYS A 348 11.35 -27.59 -20.35
C LYS A 348 10.92 -26.12 -20.37
N GLU A 349 9.96 -25.75 -19.54
CA GLU A 349 9.53 -24.34 -19.43
C GLU A 349 10.66 -23.44 -18.92
N VAL A 350 11.44 -23.89 -17.93
CA VAL A 350 12.64 -23.17 -17.46
C VAL A 350 13.61 -22.93 -18.62
N MET A 351 13.93 -23.97 -19.42
CA MET A 351 14.84 -23.82 -20.55
C MET A 351 14.27 -22.93 -21.67
N THR A 352 12.96 -23.04 -21.94
CA THR A 352 12.28 -22.21 -22.93
C THR A 352 12.27 -20.74 -22.51
N SER A 353 11.98 -20.48 -21.24
CA SER A 353 11.92 -19.12 -20.68
C SER A 353 13.28 -18.45 -20.61
N GLU A 354 14.35 -19.21 -20.41
CA GLU A 354 15.71 -18.68 -20.29
C GLU A 354 16.26 -18.17 -21.64
N GLY A 355 15.90 -18.82 -22.74
CA GLY A 355 16.46 -18.49 -24.04
C GLY A 355 17.95 -18.74 -24.13
N TYR A 356 18.65 -17.98 -24.99
CA TYR A 356 20.10 -18.09 -25.19
C TYR A 356 20.86 -17.10 -24.31
N LEU A 357 21.69 -17.61 -23.40
CA LEU A 357 22.63 -16.85 -22.58
C LEU A 357 24.07 -17.29 -22.87
N PRO A 358 24.91 -16.40 -23.43
CA PRO A 358 26.23 -16.75 -23.94
C PRO A 358 27.22 -17.26 -22.86
N GLN A 359 27.09 -16.80 -21.61
CA GLN A 359 28.00 -17.11 -20.51
C GLN A 359 27.59 -18.34 -19.67
N GLY A 360 26.49 -18.98 -20.03
CA GLY A 360 25.90 -20.04 -19.21
C GLY A 360 25.21 -19.50 -17.96
N VAL A 361 24.61 -20.39 -17.19
CA VAL A 361 23.78 -20.03 -16.02
C VAL A 361 24.19 -20.89 -14.83
N ASP A 362 24.56 -20.25 -13.72
CA ASP A 362 24.74 -20.92 -12.43
C ASP A 362 23.34 -21.23 -11.85
N ARG A 363 23.10 -22.51 -11.45
CA ARG A 363 21.75 -22.93 -11.03
C ARG A 363 21.74 -23.42 -9.59
N ILE A 364 20.71 -23.05 -8.87
CA ILE A 364 20.51 -23.40 -7.47
C ILE A 364 19.09 -23.91 -7.31
N ILE A 365 18.90 -25.02 -6.59
CA ILE A 365 17.59 -25.60 -6.33
C ILE A 365 17.43 -25.93 -4.85
N ASP A 366 16.20 -25.97 -4.37
CA ASP A 366 15.91 -26.44 -3.01
C ASP A 366 16.62 -27.77 -2.72
N HIS A 367 17.18 -27.86 -1.53
CA HIS A 367 17.98 -29.02 -1.13
C HIS A 367 17.15 -30.31 -1.06
N SER A 368 15.82 -30.25 -0.87
CA SER A 368 14.95 -31.43 -0.77
C SER A 368 15.05 -32.34 -2.01
N VAL A 369 15.33 -31.74 -3.17
CA VAL A 369 15.52 -32.44 -4.45
C VAL A 369 16.68 -33.43 -4.42
N PHE A 370 17.64 -33.27 -3.50
CA PHE A 370 18.81 -34.18 -3.35
C PHE A 370 18.57 -35.30 -2.33
N ASN A 371 17.44 -35.30 -1.62
CA ASN A 371 17.10 -36.34 -0.67
C ASN A 371 16.67 -37.63 -1.43
N ASN A 372 17.19 -38.76 -1.03
CA ASN A 372 16.72 -40.05 -1.52
C ASN A 372 15.34 -40.35 -0.93
N THR A 373 14.28 -40.21 -1.71
CA THR A 373 12.90 -40.40 -1.28
C THR A 373 12.44 -41.87 -1.27
N GLY A 374 13.31 -42.83 -1.62
CA GLY A 374 12.98 -44.25 -1.68
C GLY A 374 11.99 -44.68 -2.78
N HIS A 375 11.61 -43.74 -3.67
CA HIS A 375 10.72 -44.06 -4.78
C HIS A 375 11.46 -44.77 -5.91
N VAL A 376 10.82 -45.80 -6.50
CA VAL A 376 11.31 -46.52 -7.70
C VAL A 376 11.10 -45.61 -8.91
N GLY A 377 12.17 -45.00 -9.43
CA GLY A 377 12.15 -44.14 -10.60
C GLY A 377 13.25 -43.07 -10.59
N PRO A 378 13.50 -42.39 -11.72
CA PRO A 378 14.52 -41.36 -11.79
C PRO A 378 14.15 -40.20 -10.85
N GLY A 379 15.12 -39.80 -10.02
CA GLY A 379 14.95 -38.64 -9.12
C GLY A 379 14.83 -37.32 -9.90
N VAL A 380 14.31 -36.25 -9.21
CA VAL A 380 14.16 -34.94 -9.82
C VAL A 380 15.44 -34.43 -10.43
N ARG A 381 16.55 -34.56 -9.73
CA ARG A 381 17.90 -34.22 -10.22
C ARG A 381 18.25 -34.90 -11.54
N GLU A 382 17.95 -36.20 -11.67
CA GLU A 382 18.24 -36.97 -12.87
C GLU A 382 17.39 -36.51 -14.06
N LEU A 383 16.11 -36.22 -13.82
CA LEU A 383 15.22 -35.71 -14.86
C LEU A 383 15.64 -34.32 -15.34
N LEU A 384 16.04 -33.43 -14.45
CA LEU A 384 16.56 -32.10 -14.78
C LEU A 384 17.89 -32.19 -15.52
N SER A 385 18.78 -33.11 -15.12
CA SER A 385 20.08 -33.35 -15.79
C SER A 385 19.92 -33.80 -17.24
N LYS A 386 18.89 -34.61 -17.55
CA LYS A 386 18.54 -34.98 -18.93
C LYS A 386 18.15 -33.81 -19.83
N LEU A 387 17.71 -32.70 -19.22
CA LEU A 387 17.39 -31.44 -19.89
C LEU A 387 18.55 -30.44 -19.91
N GLY A 388 19.74 -30.84 -19.43
CA GLY A 388 20.90 -29.97 -19.32
C GLY A 388 20.84 -29.01 -18.11
N ILE A 389 19.93 -29.25 -17.18
CA ILE A 389 19.79 -28.46 -15.95
C ILE A 389 20.58 -29.17 -14.83
N HIS A 390 21.70 -28.57 -14.41
CA HIS A 390 22.60 -29.12 -13.40
C HIS A 390 22.68 -28.20 -12.18
N PRO A 391 21.65 -28.16 -11.32
CA PRO A 391 21.63 -27.27 -10.19
C PRO A 391 22.47 -27.80 -9.03
N ARG A 392 23.02 -26.88 -8.24
CA ARG A 392 23.60 -27.17 -6.92
C ARG A 392 22.55 -26.93 -5.82
N PRO A 393 22.71 -27.60 -4.65
CA PRO A 393 21.77 -27.44 -3.55
C PRO A 393 21.82 -26.01 -2.95
N ALA A 394 20.67 -25.47 -2.63
CA ALA A 394 20.52 -24.22 -1.89
C ALA A 394 20.87 -24.40 -0.40
N ASP A 395 21.29 -23.32 0.23
CA ASP A 395 21.44 -23.27 1.69
C ASP A 395 20.06 -23.26 2.35
N ARG A 396 19.89 -24.07 3.40
CA ARG A 396 18.64 -24.24 4.12
C ARG A 396 18.40 -23.22 5.23
N ASN A 397 19.42 -22.46 5.62
CA ASN A 397 19.30 -21.53 6.73
C ASN A 397 18.36 -20.37 6.37
N ARG A 398 17.10 -20.52 6.80
CA ARG A 398 16.01 -19.61 6.45
C ARG A 398 16.23 -18.23 7.07
N GLU A 399 16.62 -18.18 8.33
CA GLU A 399 16.90 -16.94 9.06
C GLU A 399 18.06 -16.16 8.44
N ALA A 400 19.19 -16.82 8.20
CA ALA A 400 20.33 -16.20 7.53
C ALA A 400 19.95 -15.70 6.11
N GLY A 401 19.08 -16.44 5.42
CA GLY A 401 18.58 -16.07 4.11
C GLY A 401 17.72 -14.80 4.12
N TRP A 402 16.80 -14.66 5.08
CA TRP A 402 16.02 -13.44 5.23
C TRP A 402 16.91 -12.25 5.59
N ASN A 403 17.91 -12.44 6.44
CA ASN A 403 18.88 -11.40 6.76
C ASN A 403 19.67 -10.94 5.53
N GLN A 404 20.04 -11.85 4.61
CA GLN A 404 20.66 -11.47 3.34
C GLN A 404 19.74 -10.62 2.45
N LEU A 405 18.42 -10.86 2.46
CA LEU A 405 17.48 -10.00 1.76
C LEU A 405 17.37 -8.63 2.42
N HIS A 406 17.28 -8.57 3.74
CA HIS A 406 17.27 -7.30 4.48
C HIS A 406 18.48 -6.43 4.12
N GLU A 407 19.68 -7.00 4.18
CA GLU A 407 20.93 -6.29 3.85
C GLU A 407 20.95 -5.80 2.39
N ARG A 408 20.40 -6.59 1.46
CA ARG A 408 20.39 -6.22 0.05
C ARG A 408 19.36 -5.16 -0.31
N PHE A 409 18.27 -5.04 0.45
CA PHE A 409 17.29 -3.97 0.29
C PHE A 409 17.71 -2.65 0.93
N ILE A 410 18.79 -2.62 1.73
CA ILE A 410 19.32 -1.35 2.23
C ILE A 410 19.81 -0.50 1.06
N VAL A 411 19.35 0.75 1.05
CA VAL A 411 19.79 1.74 0.07
C VAL A 411 21.16 2.25 0.46
N ASP A 412 22.14 2.07 -0.41
CA ASP A 412 23.48 2.62 -0.23
C ASP A 412 23.41 4.15 -0.29
N PRO A 413 23.78 4.86 0.78
CA PRO A 413 23.69 6.32 0.84
C PRO A 413 24.58 7.04 -0.18
N LEU A 414 25.63 6.40 -0.69
CA LEU A 414 26.54 6.97 -1.67
C LEU A 414 25.96 6.92 -3.09
N THR A 415 25.31 5.79 -3.43
CA THR A 415 24.77 5.58 -4.78
C THR A 415 23.28 5.89 -4.88
N GLY A 416 22.57 5.94 -3.75
CA GLY A 416 21.12 6.07 -3.69
C GLY A 416 20.36 4.84 -4.23
N LEU A 417 21.05 3.70 -4.40
CA LEU A 417 20.48 2.48 -4.96
C LEU A 417 20.68 1.28 -4.03
N PRO A 418 19.72 0.35 -3.96
CA PRO A 418 19.85 -0.88 -3.18
C PRO A 418 20.77 -1.90 -3.90
N ASN A 419 21.24 -2.90 -3.17
CA ASN A 419 22.06 -3.98 -3.72
C ASN A 419 21.22 -5.09 -4.39
N LEU A 420 19.90 -5.04 -4.28
CA LEU A 420 18.95 -5.91 -4.95
C LEU A 420 17.81 -5.09 -5.54
N MET A 421 17.59 -5.23 -6.82
CA MET A 421 16.47 -4.64 -7.54
C MET A 421 15.67 -5.72 -8.25
N VAL A 422 14.39 -5.44 -8.48
CA VAL A 422 13.48 -6.34 -9.20
C VAL A 422 12.97 -5.61 -10.44
N HIS A 423 13.03 -6.25 -11.59
CA HIS A 423 12.46 -5.69 -12.81
C HIS A 423 10.93 -5.71 -12.76
N SER A 424 10.28 -4.67 -13.28
CA SER A 424 8.83 -4.50 -13.23
C SER A 424 8.02 -5.63 -13.88
N SER A 425 8.63 -6.45 -14.73
CA SER A 425 7.98 -7.65 -15.30
C SER A 425 7.80 -8.78 -14.27
N CYS A 426 8.56 -8.78 -13.16
CA CYS A 426 8.46 -9.77 -12.09
C CYS A 426 7.35 -9.37 -11.10
N ALA A 427 6.13 -9.24 -11.59
CA ALA A 427 5.00 -8.70 -10.83
C ALA A 427 4.58 -9.60 -9.66
N LYS A 428 4.66 -10.93 -9.81
CA LYS A 428 4.32 -11.87 -8.74
C LYS A 428 5.33 -11.84 -7.60
N LEU A 429 6.62 -11.79 -7.92
CA LEU A 429 7.68 -11.66 -6.92
C LEU A 429 7.54 -10.34 -6.15
N ILE A 430 7.28 -9.23 -6.85
CA ILE A 430 7.04 -7.92 -6.23
C ILE A 430 5.87 -8.01 -5.25
N ASP A 431 4.76 -8.65 -5.65
CA ASP A 431 3.58 -8.83 -4.80
C ASP A 431 3.91 -9.70 -3.58
N GLN A 432 4.65 -10.81 -3.74
CA GLN A 432 5.10 -11.64 -2.62
C GLN A 432 5.98 -10.86 -1.63
N ILE A 433 6.93 -10.06 -2.11
CA ILE A 433 7.81 -9.23 -1.24
C ILE A 433 6.97 -8.20 -0.45
N LEU A 434 6.05 -7.52 -1.12
CA LEU A 434 5.18 -6.51 -0.50
C LEU A 434 4.18 -7.11 0.50
N SER A 435 3.74 -8.35 0.23
CA SER A 435 2.78 -9.06 1.06
C SER A 435 3.39 -9.80 2.25
N ALA A 436 4.72 -10.03 2.23
CA ALA A 436 5.42 -10.75 3.28
C ALA A 436 5.33 -10.01 4.63
N ARG A 437 4.88 -10.73 5.67
CA ARG A 437 4.74 -10.21 7.04
C ARG A 437 5.59 -11.03 7.99
N ARG A 438 6.05 -10.38 9.07
CA ARG A 438 6.79 -11.05 10.14
C ARG A 438 5.89 -12.01 10.90
N ASN A 439 6.43 -13.16 11.24
CA ASN A 439 5.74 -14.13 12.08
C ASN A 439 5.68 -13.62 13.53
N ASP A 440 4.49 -13.63 14.15
CA ASP A 440 4.30 -13.13 15.52
C ASP A 440 5.12 -13.88 16.58
N LYS A 441 5.44 -15.16 16.32
CA LYS A 441 6.21 -16.02 17.25
C LYS A 441 7.68 -16.07 16.92
N LYS A 442 8.05 -15.80 15.67
CA LYS A 442 9.42 -15.80 15.15
C LYS A 442 9.58 -14.57 14.22
N PRO A 443 9.87 -13.39 14.78
CA PRO A 443 9.93 -12.14 14.02
C PRO A 443 10.97 -12.13 12.87
N ASP A 444 11.95 -13.04 12.94
CA ASP A 444 12.98 -13.22 11.92
C ASP A 444 12.55 -14.14 10.77
N ASP A 445 11.30 -14.62 10.78
CA ASP A 445 10.72 -15.46 9.75
C ASP A 445 9.39 -14.89 9.23
N ILE A 446 8.94 -15.38 8.06
CA ILE A 446 7.69 -14.99 7.43
C ILE A 446 6.51 -15.72 8.08
N ASP A 447 5.36 -15.03 8.20
CA ASP A 447 4.12 -15.63 8.65
C ASP A 447 3.42 -16.38 7.50
N ASP A 448 3.62 -17.68 7.45
CA ASP A 448 3.01 -18.57 6.45
C ASP A 448 1.46 -18.70 6.62
N LYS A 449 0.90 -18.27 7.78
CA LYS A 449 -0.52 -18.48 8.10
C LYS A 449 -1.43 -17.32 7.71
N ARG A 450 -0.89 -16.11 7.54
CA ARG A 450 -1.69 -14.88 7.33
C ARG A 450 -2.32 -14.76 5.95
N ILE A 451 -1.98 -15.63 5.00
CA ILE A 451 -2.33 -15.43 3.61
C ILE A 451 -3.34 -16.44 3.08
N LYS A 452 -4.31 -16.80 3.89
CA LYS A 452 -5.55 -17.44 3.41
C LYS A 452 -6.63 -16.39 3.23
N THR A 453 -6.47 -15.48 2.27
CA THR A 453 -7.49 -14.49 1.93
C THR A 453 -8.14 -14.87 0.60
N LYS A 454 -9.45 -15.14 0.62
CA LYS A 454 -10.34 -15.29 -0.55
C LYS A 454 -9.92 -16.35 -1.59
N GLY A 455 -9.58 -17.59 -1.14
CA GLY A 455 -9.39 -18.72 -2.07
C GLY A 455 -8.10 -18.66 -2.91
N ARG A 456 -7.22 -17.69 -2.68
CA ARG A 456 -5.84 -17.70 -3.16
C ARG A 456 -4.94 -18.10 -2.01
N THR A 457 -4.34 -19.26 -2.11
CA THR A 457 -3.18 -19.62 -1.30
C THR A 457 -2.02 -18.80 -1.86
N HIS A 458 -1.53 -17.81 -1.11
CA HIS A 458 -0.27 -17.18 -1.47
C HIS A 458 0.84 -18.18 -1.14
N HIS A 459 1.55 -18.56 -2.15
CA HIS A 459 2.72 -19.41 -2.05
C HIS A 459 3.94 -18.49 -2.00
N TRP A 460 4.91 -18.80 -1.16
CA TRP A 460 6.15 -18.02 -1.01
C TRP A 460 7.29 -18.56 -1.90
N ASP A 461 6.96 -19.40 -2.90
CA ASP A 461 7.93 -20.13 -3.68
C ASP A 461 8.90 -19.22 -4.45
N LEU A 462 8.41 -18.11 -5.03
CA LEU A 462 9.28 -17.10 -5.66
C LEU A 462 10.16 -16.39 -4.62
N LEU A 463 9.62 -16.08 -3.46
CA LEU A 463 10.37 -15.41 -2.41
C LEU A 463 11.40 -16.33 -1.75
N ASP A 464 11.09 -17.63 -1.57
CA ASP A 464 12.05 -18.64 -1.13
C ASP A 464 13.14 -18.85 -2.20
N THR A 465 12.77 -18.87 -3.47
CA THR A 465 13.72 -18.92 -4.60
C THR A 465 14.67 -17.71 -4.58
N LEU A 466 14.16 -16.51 -4.31
CA LEU A 466 14.97 -15.30 -4.15
C LEU A 466 15.96 -15.43 -2.98
N ARG A 467 15.51 -16.00 -1.88
CA ARG A 467 16.33 -16.29 -0.70
C ARG A 467 17.49 -17.24 -1.05
N TYR A 468 17.22 -18.31 -1.82
CA TYR A 468 18.26 -19.23 -2.29
C TYR A 468 19.32 -18.52 -3.14
N ILE A 469 18.89 -17.64 -4.05
CA ILE A 469 19.80 -16.83 -4.88
C ILE A 469 20.69 -15.94 -3.98
N CYS A 470 20.10 -15.22 -3.03
CA CYS A 470 20.86 -14.33 -2.16
C CYS A 470 21.85 -15.07 -1.27
N MET A 471 21.48 -16.24 -0.72
CA MET A 471 22.35 -17.09 0.08
C MET A 471 23.53 -17.67 -0.73
N SER A 472 23.35 -17.91 -2.02
CA SER A 472 24.42 -18.42 -2.88
C SER A 472 25.52 -17.40 -3.15
N ARG A 473 25.23 -16.13 -2.97
CA ARG A 473 26.13 -14.99 -3.15
C ARG A 473 25.97 -14.02 -1.98
N PRO A 474 26.36 -14.40 -0.76
CA PRO A 474 26.18 -13.54 0.39
C PRO A 474 26.91 -12.22 0.19
N GLN A 475 26.27 -11.13 0.57
CA GLN A 475 26.89 -9.81 0.55
C GLN A 475 28.03 -9.80 1.55
N ARG A 476 29.24 -9.50 1.09
CA ARG A 476 30.40 -9.35 1.96
C ARG A 476 30.44 -7.93 2.47
N LEU A 477 30.56 -7.74 3.78
CA LEU A 477 30.83 -6.43 4.35
C LEU A 477 32.11 -5.87 3.74
N THR A 478 32.07 -4.61 3.32
CA THR A 478 33.25 -3.90 2.86
C THR A 478 34.29 -3.81 3.98
N ILE A 479 35.55 -3.56 3.64
CA ILE A 479 36.62 -3.39 4.63
C ILE A 479 36.27 -2.25 5.62
N GLN A 480 35.60 -1.20 5.13
CA GLN A 480 35.17 -0.07 5.96
C GLN A 480 34.04 -0.43 6.92
N GLU A 481 33.05 -1.20 6.48
CA GLU A 481 31.96 -1.69 7.34
C GLU A 481 32.46 -2.69 8.38
N ARG A 482 33.43 -3.55 8.05
CA ARG A 482 34.12 -4.39 9.01
C ARG A 482 34.86 -3.56 10.06
N ALA A 483 35.55 -2.50 9.66
CA ALA A 483 36.24 -1.60 10.58
C ALA A 483 35.27 -0.84 11.51
N MET A 484 34.07 -0.45 11.01
CA MET A 484 33.01 0.16 11.82
C MET A 484 32.37 -0.84 12.80
N SER A 485 32.06 -2.05 12.36
CA SER A 485 31.49 -3.09 13.22
C SER A 485 32.45 -3.48 14.35
N HIS A 486 33.75 -3.55 14.07
CA HIS A 486 34.79 -3.76 15.10
C HIS A 486 34.90 -2.58 16.07
N LYS A 487 34.78 -1.33 15.61
CA LYS A 487 34.76 -0.16 16.50
C LYS A 487 33.55 -0.12 17.40
N THR A 488 32.35 -0.45 16.87
CA THR A 488 31.10 -0.50 17.65
C THR A 488 31.11 -1.64 18.66
N ALA A 489 31.65 -2.80 18.30
CA ALA A 489 31.84 -3.93 19.22
C ALA A 489 32.86 -3.59 20.31
N ALA A 490 33.98 -2.94 19.97
CA ALA A 490 34.97 -2.50 20.96
C ALA A 490 34.43 -1.45 21.95
N GLN A 491 33.64 -0.47 21.45
CA GLN A 491 32.97 0.51 22.31
C GLN A 491 31.85 -0.11 23.16
N GLY A 492 31.18 -1.15 22.70
CA GLY A 492 30.24 -1.96 23.50
C GLY A 492 30.94 -2.73 24.63
N PHE A 493 32.12 -3.28 24.35
CA PHE A 493 32.95 -3.98 25.36
C PHE A 493 33.50 -3.03 26.44
N GLU A 494 34.00 -1.86 26.08
CA GLU A 494 34.47 -0.86 27.05
C GLU A 494 33.35 -0.33 27.94
N LYS A 495 32.12 -0.16 27.44
CA LYS A 495 30.96 0.22 28.25
C LYS A 495 30.48 -0.87 29.20
N SER A 496 30.67 -2.16 28.86
CA SER A 496 30.25 -3.28 29.71
C SER A 496 31.25 -3.58 30.85
N TYR A 497 32.50 -3.22 30.69
CA TYR A 497 33.55 -3.46 31.73
C TYR A 497 33.94 -2.23 32.56
N GLY A 498 33.35 -1.05 32.23
CA GLY A 498 33.62 0.21 32.96
C GLY A 498 32.89 0.36 34.32
N TYR A 499 32.09 -0.63 34.74
CA TYR A 499 31.36 -0.60 36.03
C TYR A 499 31.96 -1.46 37.13
N PHE A 500 33.20 -1.95 36.95
CA PHE A 500 33.94 -2.59 38.01
C PHE A 500 35.31 -1.90 38.19
N LYS A 501 35.29 -0.71 38.79
CA LYS A 501 36.38 -0.12 39.58
C LYS A 501 35.78 0.76 40.68
#